data_290a831c148a50b623a751f64df57fe0
#
_entry.id   290a831c148a50b623a751f64df57fe0
#
_cell.length_a   1.000
_cell.length_b   1.000
_cell.length_c   1.000
_cell.angle_alpha   90.00
_cell.angle_beta   90.00
_cell.angle_gamma   90.00
#
_symmetry.space_group_name_H-M   'P 1'
#
loop_
_entity.id
_entity.type
_entity.pdbx_description
1 polymer ?
#
loop_
_entity_poly.entity_id
_entity_poly.type
_entity_poly.pdbx_seq_one_letter_code
_entity_poly.pdbx_strand_id
1 'polypeptide(L)'
;DNKPFKKVLTWKRFENKLDYLEVVSDEVELLKRFREVILDYKPDILSGYFSDGFDFPYIKTRADKYKVKLDIGLDYSELSAGSKTDFREGKSKINGILHIDIFKFIRYIFGKNLKTESFSLDSVSKELLNHQKHDVDISDLANAWDNNPEQLEEFCEYNLQDAYLALQLCQKLMFDMIEFAKIIGLPLFDITRMRFSRLVENYILKRAIEDNVLAPNKPGRSEIEQRNEETFQGAFVYEPTPGLYDDIMIFDFRSLYPTIITAHNIGPESLACDCCKEKAKVPEQEEYWFCTNKKSFLSKVLERLVLRRVDLKRLIKKTKEKGESTSILDARSYALKTLANSFYGYLGFFGARWYCIECARSTTAYARDYIKRTIEKAKEKGFEVIYADTDSCFLLLGDKIKDEAMTFMNEINFDLPGHMELEYEGHYPKGIFVAIKGSDKGAKKKYALLSDEGKMKITGFEMVRRNWSLLAKELQEKVLELVLNDKKDEALEYVKEVVEKLRNGEIKKKKLIIKTQITKELQNYISIGPHVAVALRLLEQGVKVSPGMVVEYIIAKGTGLVRERARLLEEVSEGDYDADYYLNNQLIPAVNSIFLVLGISEEEFSSDSSQQGLGGFF
;
A
#
# COMPACT_ATOMS: atom_id res chain seq x y z
N ASP A 1 8.71 -35.22 16.63
CA ASP A 1 7.51 -34.53 17.16
C ASP A 1 7.31 -33.20 16.49
N ASN A 2 6.26 -33.08 15.67
CA ASN A 2 5.93 -31.89 14.89
C ASN A 2 5.15 -30.81 15.70
N LYS A 3 5.26 -30.82 17.02
CA LYS A 3 4.62 -29.77 17.83
C LYS A 3 5.49 -28.53 17.84
N PRO A 4 4.93 -27.33 17.58
CA PRO A 4 5.69 -26.08 17.66
C PRO A 4 6.17 -25.85 19.09
N PHE A 5 7.46 -25.50 19.24
CA PHE A 5 7.99 -25.04 20.50
C PHE A 5 7.40 -23.69 20.85
N LYS A 6 6.87 -23.54 22.06
CA LYS A 6 6.26 -22.33 22.57
C LYS A 6 6.90 -21.96 23.89
N LYS A 7 7.27 -20.69 24.10
CA LYS A 7 7.79 -20.19 25.35
C LYS A 7 7.53 -18.71 25.53
N VAL A 8 7.04 -18.34 26.70
CA VAL A 8 6.92 -16.95 27.17
C VAL A 8 7.72 -16.83 28.46
N LEU A 9 8.51 -15.78 28.61
CA LEU A 9 9.33 -15.50 29.77
C LEU A 9 8.77 -14.29 30.51
N THR A 10 8.62 -14.39 31.83
CA THR A 10 8.26 -13.27 32.71
C THR A 10 9.00 -13.38 34.05
N TRP A 11 9.23 -12.25 34.73
CA TRP A 11 9.73 -12.25 36.13
C TRP A 11 8.64 -11.87 37.13
N LYS A 12 7.42 -11.53 36.69
CA LYS A 12 6.29 -11.30 37.58
C LYS A 12 5.64 -12.64 37.92
N ARG A 13 5.52 -12.94 39.21
CA ARG A 13 4.84 -14.13 39.72
C ARG A 13 3.34 -13.90 39.79
N PHE A 14 2.56 -14.80 39.24
CA PHE A 14 1.10 -14.87 39.28
C PHE A 14 0.62 -16.31 39.12
N GLU A 15 -0.59 -16.60 39.55
CA GLU A 15 -1.21 -17.89 39.28
C GLU A 15 -1.58 -18.00 37.82
N ASN A 16 -1.15 -19.06 37.13
CA ASN A 16 -1.39 -19.29 35.73
C ASN A 16 -1.54 -20.78 35.43
N LYS A 17 -2.13 -21.09 34.27
CA LYS A 17 -2.33 -22.45 33.75
C LYS A 17 -1.55 -22.71 32.45
N LEU A 18 -0.68 -21.80 32.03
CA LEU A 18 0.02 -21.84 30.75
C LEU A 18 1.25 -22.74 30.85
N ASP A 19 1.25 -23.85 30.13
CA ASP A 19 2.34 -24.84 30.09
C ASP A 19 3.61 -24.33 29.38
N TYR A 20 3.50 -23.24 28.62
CA TYR A 20 4.60 -22.59 27.92
C TYR A 20 5.18 -21.37 28.65
N LEU A 21 4.63 -20.98 29.80
CA LEU A 21 5.10 -19.86 30.60
C LEU A 21 6.21 -20.30 31.56
N GLU A 22 7.33 -19.59 31.51
CA GLU A 22 8.43 -19.73 32.47
C GLU A 22 8.59 -18.45 33.27
N VAL A 23 8.44 -18.56 34.60
CA VAL A 23 8.59 -17.46 35.53
C VAL A 23 10.01 -17.50 36.10
N VAL A 24 10.80 -16.44 35.90
CA VAL A 24 12.16 -16.28 36.42
C VAL A 24 12.17 -15.32 37.62
N SER A 25 13.33 -15.19 38.28
CA SER A 25 13.42 -14.39 39.55
C SER A 25 13.32 -12.88 39.33
N ASP A 26 13.93 -12.38 38.25
CA ASP A 26 14.06 -10.95 37.98
C ASP A 26 14.37 -10.71 36.47
N GLU A 27 14.50 -9.43 36.10
CA GLU A 27 14.81 -9.03 34.73
C GLU A 27 16.19 -9.49 34.25
N VAL A 28 17.17 -9.56 35.14
CA VAL A 28 18.53 -10.04 34.80
C VAL A 28 18.49 -11.50 34.41
N GLU A 29 17.75 -12.30 35.18
CA GLU A 29 17.58 -13.72 34.89
C GLU A 29 16.74 -13.93 33.62
N LEU A 30 15.75 -13.09 33.35
CA LEU A 30 14.99 -13.12 32.10
C LEU A 30 15.91 -12.91 30.88
N LEU A 31 16.80 -11.92 30.94
CA LEU A 31 17.74 -11.65 29.85
C LEU A 31 18.72 -12.81 29.63
N LYS A 32 19.20 -13.43 30.70
CA LYS A 32 20.05 -14.64 30.62
C LYS A 32 19.27 -15.82 30.04
N ARG A 33 18.05 -16.01 30.51
CA ARG A 33 17.21 -17.12 30.05
C ARG A 33 16.81 -16.96 28.57
N PHE A 34 16.54 -15.73 28.13
CA PHE A 34 16.33 -15.43 26.71
C PHE A 34 17.54 -15.84 25.86
N ARG A 35 18.75 -15.47 26.31
CA ARG A 35 20.00 -15.89 25.66
C ARG A 35 20.13 -17.41 25.58
N GLU A 36 19.89 -18.11 26.68
CA GLU A 36 19.96 -19.58 26.75
C GLU A 36 19.00 -20.25 25.78
N VAL A 37 17.73 -19.80 25.75
CA VAL A 37 16.72 -20.35 24.86
C VAL A 37 17.15 -20.26 23.40
N ILE A 38 17.77 -19.14 22.97
CA ILE A 38 18.26 -19.00 21.60
C ILE A 38 19.45 -19.94 21.33
N LEU A 39 20.39 -20.03 22.26
CA LEU A 39 21.58 -20.87 22.11
C LEU A 39 21.26 -22.37 22.16
N ASP A 40 20.25 -22.78 22.92
CA ASP A 40 19.80 -24.16 23.01
C ASP A 40 19.00 -24.57 21.78
N TYR A 41 18.09 -23.68 21.32
CA TYR A 41 17.23 -23.94 20.17
C TYR A 41 18.00 -23.85 18.84
N LYS A 42 18.98 -22.95 18.74
CA LYS A 42 19.82 -22.69 17.55
C LYS A 42 19.00 -22.54 16.26
N PRO A 43 18.10 -21.54 16.18
CA PRO A 43 17.29 -21.37 15.00
C PRO A 43 18.13 -20.96 13.78
N ASP A 44 17.86 -21.50 12.60
CA ASP A 44 18.44 -21.01 11.35
C ASP A 44 17.94 -19.62 10.98
N ILE A 45 16.65 -19.38 11.26
CA ILE A 45 15.96 -18.11 10.98
C ILE A 45 15.25 -17.63 12.25
N LEU A 46 15.49 -16.38 12.60
CA LEU A 46 14.78 -15.67 13.67
C LEU A 46 14.00 -14.52 13.05
N SER A 47 12.67 -14.57 13.13
CA SER A 47 11.81 -13.52 12.58
C SER A 47 11.11 -12.74 13.68
N GLY A 48 10.88 -11.45 13.42
CA GLY A 48 10.09 -10.58 14.27
C GLY A 48 9.36 -9.53 13.46
N TYR A 49 8.44 -8.83 14.09
CA TYR A 49 7.69 -7.74 13.48
C TYR A 49 8.15 -6.39 14.04
N PHE A 50 8.84 -5.59 13.24
CA PHE A 50 9.53 -4.37 13.65
C PHE A 50 10.69 -4.61 14.64
N SER A 51 11.23 -5.80 14.66
CA SER A 51 12.26 -6.24 15.59
C SER A 51 13.63 -5.54 15.40
N ASP A 52 13.92 -5.00 14.21
CA ASP A 52 15.06 -4.10 13.97
C ASP A 52 14.89 -2.73 14.67
N GLY A 53 13.63 -2.28 14.83
CA GLY A 53 13.32 -0.95 15.34
C GLY A 53 12.99 -0.92 16.82
N PHE A 54 12.49 -2.01 17.39
CA PHE A 54 12.06 -2.07 18.78
C PHE A 54 12.66 -3.22 19.56
N ASP A 55 12.31 -4.47 19.28
CA ASP A 55 12.61 -5.60 20.19
C ASP A 55 14.10 -5.75 20.48
N PHE A 56 14.93 -5.91 19.46
CA PHE A 56 16.36 -6.10 19.68
C PHE A 56 17.09 -4.88 20.22
N PRO A 57 16.83 -3.64 19.76
CA PRO A 57 17.37 -2.45 20.41
C PRO A 57 16.95 -2.30 21.86
N TYR A 58 15.71 -2.64 22.20
CA TYR A 58 15.21 -2.59 23.57
C TYR A 58 15.90 -3.62 24.45
N ILE A 59 15.90 -4.90 24.04
CA ILE A 59 16.56 -5.98 24.78
C ILE A 59 18.06 -5.68 24.97
N LYS A 60 18.75 -5.19 23.94
CA LYS A 60 20.15 -4.80 24.02
C LYS A 60 20.37 -3.67 25.03
N THR A 61 19.51 -2.64 25.02
CA THR A 61 19.59 -1.52 25.97
C THR A 61 19.38 -1.98 27.42
N ARG A 62 18.43 -2.92 27.63
CA ARG A 62 18.23 -3.49 28.97
C ARG A 62 19.40 -4.33 29.43
N ALA A 63 19.93 -5.17 28.53
CA ALA A 63 21.13 -5.98 28.82
C ALA A 63 22.36 -5.12 29.15
N ASP A 64 22.60 -4.05 28.39
CA ASP A 64 23.70 -3.11 28.65
C ASP A 64 23.56 -2.43 30.02
N LYS A 65 22.33 -2.04 30.40
CA LYS A 65 22.01 -1.47 31.72
C LYS A 65 22.42 -2.40 32.87
N TYR A 66 22.16 -3.68 32.73
CA TYR A 66 22.46 -4.69 33.76
C TYR A 66 23.81 -5.39 33.55
N LYS A 67 24.60 -4.99 32.54
CA LYS A 67 25.87 -5.61 32.16
C LYS A 67 25.75 -7.12 31.83
N VAL A 68 24.60 -7.51 31.30
CA VAL A 68 24.35 -8.88 30.80
C VAL A 68 24.86 -8.95 29.35
N LYS A 69 25.72 -9.91 29.03
CA LYS A 69 26.17 -10.16 27.66
C LYS A 69 25.09 -10.92 26.88
N LEU A 70 24.69 -10.38 25.74
CA LEU A 70 23.79 -11.03 24.77
C LEU A 70 24.60 -11.63 23.63
N ASP A 71 25.50 -12.55 23.93
CA ASP A 71 26.33 -13.30 23.00
C ASP A 71 25.54 -14.46 22.39
N ILE A 72 24.46 -14.11 21.67
CA ILE A 72 23.50 -15.02 21.05
C ILE A 72 23.88 -15.49 19.64
N GLY A 73 25.01 -15.00 19.09
CA GLY A 73 25.56 -15.50 17.84
C GLY A 73 26.01 -16.97 17.96
N LEU A 74 25.94 -17.74 16.88
CA LEU A 74 26.44 -19.14 16.88
C LEU A 74 27.97 -19.20 17.08
N ASP A 75 28.66 -18.10 16.91
CA ASP A 75 30.10 -17.89 17.21
C ASP A 75 30.31 -17.22 18.59
N TYR A 76 29.26 -17.16 19.41
CA TYR A 76 29.24 -16.44 20.69
C TYR A 76 29.55 -14.95 20.58
N SER A 77 29.35 -14.35 19.41
CA SER A 77 29.40 -12.89 19.26
C SER A 77 28.13 -12.24 19.84
N GLU A 78 28.29 -11.00 20.30
CA GLU A 78 27.16 -10.24 20.85
C GLU A 78 26.18 -9.80 19.75
N LEU A 79 24.90 -9.67 20.14
CA LEU A 79 23.86 -9.06 19.33
C LEU A 79 24.30 -7.64 18.90
N SER A 80 24.41 -7.43 17.60
CA SER A 80 24.56 -6.10 17.01
C SER A 80 23.18 -5.52 16.73
N ALA A 81 22.71 -4.60 17.57
CA ALA A 81 21.48 -3.85 17.36
C ALA A 81 21.77 -2.47 16.79
N GLY A 82 20.90 -1.99 15.88
CA GLY A 82 21.14 -0.76 15.11
C GLY A 82 21.23 0.52 15.96
N SER A 83 21.80 1.56 15.33
CA SER A 83 22.05 2.87 15.95
C SER A 83 20.80 3.52 16.52
N LYS A 84 20.97 4.21 17.66
CA LYS A 84 19.93 4.93 18.43
C LYS A 84 19.29 6.12 17.68
N THR A 85 19.83 6.53 16.51
CA THR A 85 19.46 7.80 15.87
C THR A 85 18.40 7.69 14.77
N ASP A 86 18.26 6.53 14.14
CA ASP A 86 17.18 6.33 13.14
C ASP A 86 16.59 4.91 13.21
N PHE A 87 15.42 4.80 13.85
CA PHE A 87 14.65 3.55 13.94
C PHE A 87 14.28 2.97 12.57
N ARG A 88 14.25 3.80 11.52
CA ARG A 88 13.90 3.37 10.15
C ARG A 88 15.07 2.66 9.46
N GLU A 89 16.30 2.99 9.80
CA GLU A 89 17.51 2.43 9.22
C GLU A 89 18.21 1.40 10.13
N GLY A 90 17.74 1.22 11.37
CA GLY A 90 18.26 0.23 12.30
C GLY A 90 18.33 -1.17 11.68
N LYS A 91 19.40 -1.88 11.97
CA LYS A 91 19.57 -3.28 11.58
C LYS A 91 20.07 -4.05 12.78
N SER A 92 19.39 -5.13 13.13
CA SER A 92 19.84 -6.04 14.17
C SER A 92 20.40 -7.30 13.53
N LYS A 93 21.66 -7.64 13.86
CA LYS A 93 22.38 -8.76 13.28
C LYS A 93 22.83 -9.72 14.37
N ILE A 94 22.62 -11.00 14.11
CA ILE A 94 23.06 -12.12 14.95
C ILE A 94 23.91 -13.01 14.05
N ASN A 95 25.19 -13.19 14.39
CA ASN A 95 26.07 -13.98 13.55
C ASN A 95 25.65 -15.46 13.56
N GLY A 96 25.59 -16.06 12.38
CA GLY A 96 25.18 -17.45 12.21
C GLY A 96 23.65 -17.68 12.17
N ILE A 97 22.83 -16.71 12.63
CA ILE A 97 21.37 -16.78 12.59
C ILE A 97 20.83 -15.71 11.62
N LEU A 98 19.99 -16.13 10.68
CA LEU A 98 19.37 -15.18 9.76
C LEU A 98 18.22 -14.45 10.48
N HIS A 99 18.43 -13.18 10.83
CA HIS A 99 17.37 -12.34 11.37
C HIS A 99 16.56 -11.69 10.23
N ILE A 100 15.22 -11.85 10.27
CA ILE A 100 14.26 -11.25 9.34
C ILE A 100 13.31 -10.35 10.11
N ASP A 101 13.39 -9.04 9.87
CA ASP A 101 12.33 -8.09 10.25
C ASP A 101 11.25 -8.09 9.15
N ILE A 102 10.18 -8.86 9.36
CA ILE A 102 9.14 -9.04 8.35
C ILE A 102 8.35 -7.75 8.08
N PHE A 103 8.24 -6.85 9.07
CA PHE A 103 7.62 -5.54 8.90
C PHE A 103 8.27 -4.72 7.80
N LYS A 104 9.62 -4.69 7.73
CA LYS A 104 10.34 -3.93 6.70
C LYS A 104 10.06 -4.47 5.32
N PHE A 105 10.10 -5.78 5.16
CA PHE A 105 9.81 -6.43 3.87
C PHE A 105 8.37 -6.14 3.42
N ILE A 106 7.39 -6.32 4.30
CA ILE A 106 5.99 -6.01 4.01
C ILE A 106 5.83 -4.54 3.61
N ARG A 107 6.34 -3.62 4.43
CA ARG A 107 6.21 -2.18 4.18
C ARG A 107 6.85 -1.74 2.87
N TYR A 108 8.03 -2.26 2.54
CA TYR A 108 8.78 -1.82 1.36
C TYR A 108 8.30 -2.46 0.07
N ILE A 109 7.86 -3.71 0.10
CA ILE A 109 7.51 -4.49 -1.08
C ILE A 109 5.99 -4.54 -1.30
N PHE A 110 5.22 -4.78 -0.26
CA PHE A 110 3.76 -4.94 -0.35
C PHE A 110 2.96 -3.71 0.03
N GLY A 111 3.58 -2.73 0.71
CA GLY A 111 2.87 -1.62 1.35
C GLY A 111 1.95 -0.79 0.45
N LYS A 112 2.23 -0.72 -0.85
CA LYS A 112 1.36 -0.04 -1.83
C LYS A 112 0.14 -0.88 -2.24
N ASN A 113 0.21 -2.20 -2.07
CA ASN A 113 -0.81 -3.14 -2.52
C ASN A 113 -1.74 -3.56 -1.38
N LEU A 114 -1.34 -3.33 -0.13
CA LEU A 114 -2.18 -3.60 1.03
C LEU A 114 -3.29 -2.55 1.13
N LYS A 115 -4.48 -3.01 1.44
CA LYS A 115 -5.67 -2.17 1.67
C LYS A 115 -5.76 -1.70 3.12
N THR A 116 -4.93 -2.27 4.01
CA THR A 116 -4.93 -1.93 5.44
C THR A 116 -4.60 -0.46 5.69
N GLU A 117 -5.23 0.12 6.69
CA GLU A 117 -5.03 1.52 7.11
C GLU A 117 -3.73 1.74 7.88
N SER A 118 -3.22 0.71 8.53
CA SER A 118 -1.98 0.75 9.32
C SER A 118 -1.10 -0.46 9.04
N PHE A 119 0.20 -0.30 9.31
CA PHE A 119 1.15 -1.41 9.27
C PHE A 119 1.34 -2.04 10.66
N SER A 120 0.32 -2.01 11.55
CA SER A 120 0.36 -2.78 12.79
C SER A 120 0.33 -4.28 12.47
N LEU A 121 0.88 -5.09 13.36
CA LEU A 121 0.89 -6.55 13.20
C LEU A 121 -0.54 -7.09 13.02
N ASP A 122 -1.48 -6.58 13.80
CA ASP A 122 -2.89 -6.96 13.74
C ASP A 122 -3.52 -6.65 12.36
N SER A 123 -3.41 -5.39 11.90
CA SER A 123 -3.99 -4.96 10.63
C SER A 123 -3.43 -5.74 9.43
N VAL A 124 -2.12 -6.00 9.43
CA VAL A 124 -1.44 -6.74 8.37
C VAL A 124 -1.78 -8.24 8.43
N SER A 125 -1.87 -8.82 9.63
CA SER A 125 -2.26 -10.22 9.81
C SER A 125 -3.71 -10.47 9.41
N LYS A 126 -4.61 -9.54 9.72
CA LYS A 126 -6.00 -9.60 9.27
C LYS A 126 -6.09 -9.64 7.74
N GLU A 127 -5.35 -8.78 7.04
CA GLU A 127 -5.39 -8.74 5.58
C GLU A 127 -4.66 -9.92 4.92
N LEU A 128 -3.46 -10.25 5.38
CA LEU A 128 -2.64 -11.27 4.74
C LEU A 128 -2.97 -12.69 5.19
N LEU A 129 -3.35 -12.90 6.46
CA LEU A 129 -3.58 -14.23 7.03
C LEU A 129 -5.08 -14.54 7.25
N ASN A 130 -5.98 -13.56 7.09
CA ASN A 130 -7.40 -13.64 7.47
C ASN A 130 -7.59 -13.99 8.96
N HIS A 131 -6.65 -13.60 9.81
CA HIS A 131 -6.68 -13.84 11.24
C HIS A 131 -7.34 -12.67 11.96
N GLN A 132 -8.40 -12.95 12.74
CA GLN A 132 -8.94 -11.98 13.71
C GLN A 132 -8.24 -12.17 15.04
N LYS A 133 -7.71 -11.09 15.60
CA LYS A 133 -7.01 -11.07 16.88
C LYS A 133 -8.01 -10.99 18.04
N HIS A 134 -7.64 -11.53 19.21
CA HIS A 134 -8.31 -11.17 20.46
C HIS A 134 -7.95 -9.73 20.82
N ASP A 135 -8.95 -8.88 21.01
CA ASP A 135 -8.76 -7.48 21.46
C ASP A 135 -8.36 -7.48 22.95
N VAL A 136 -7.08 -7.29 23.20
CA VAL A 136 -6.54 -7.01 24.54
C VAL A 136 -6.14 -5.53 24.60
N ASP A 137 -6.62 -4.81 25.59
CA ASP A 137 -6.23 -3.41 25.78
C ASP A 137 -4.84 -3.31 26.40
N ILE A 138 -3.83 -3.11 25.55
CA ILE A 138 -2.42 -3.00 25.97
C ILE A 138 -2.20 -1.80 26.92
N SER A 139 -3.06 -0.78 26.90
CA SER A 139 -2.92 0.39 27.80
C SER A 139 -3.04 0.01 29.27
N ASP A 140 -3.72 -1.08 29.57
CA ASP A 140 -3.93 -1.58 30.93
C ASP A 140 -2.78 -2.48 31.45
N LEU A 141 -1.78 -2.81 30.59
CA LEU A 141 -0.67 -3.69 30.96
C LEU A 141 0.12 -3.19 32.18
N ALA A 142 0.37 -1.88 32.27
CA ALA A 142 1.10 -1.31 33.39
C ALA A 142 0.33 -1.49 34.73
N ASN A 143 -1.00 -1.25 34.69
CA ASN A 143 -1.87 -1.46 35.82
C ASN A 143 -1.99 -2.95 36.20
N ALA A 144 -2.13 -3.82 35.20
CA ALA A 144 -2.12 -5.27 35.42
C ALA A 144 -0.80 -5.73 36.05
N TRP A 145 0.33 -5.20 35.59
CA TRP A 145 1.65 -5.52 36.13
C TRP A 145 1.79 -5.10 37.60
N ASP A 146 1.36 -3.90 37.94
CA ASP A 146 1.56 -3.33 39.27
C ASP A 146 0.49 -3.80 40.28
N ASN A 147 -0.78 -3.84 39.88
CA ASN A 147 -1.92 -3.96 40.77
C ASN A 147 -2.78 -5.23 40.60
N ASN A 148 -2.85 -5.78 39.35
CA ASN A 148 -3.75 -6.89 39.02
C ASN A 148 -3.03 -8.04 38.30
N PRO A 149 -2.08 -8.73 38.96
CA PRO A 149 -1.24 -9.74 38.31
C PRO A 149 -2.02 -10.93 37.73
N GLU A 150 -3.26 -11.17 38.14
CA GLU A 150 -4.14 -12.20 37.59
C GLU A 150 -4.47 -11.96 36.08
N GLN A 151 -4.50 -10.70 35.68
CA GLN A 151 -4.72 -10.34 34.27
C GLN A 151 -3.49 -10.60 33.39
N LEU A 152 -2.31 -10.86 33.95
CA LEU A 152 -1.08 -11.08 33.20
C LEU A 152 -1.11 -12.38 32.38
N GLU A 153 -1.97 -13.35 32.71
CA GLU A 153 -2.15 -14.56 31.90
C GLU A 153 -2.60 -14.18 30.49
N GLU A 154 -3.60 -13.32 30.36
CA GLU A 154 -4.11 -12.82 29.08
C GLU A 154 -3.04 -12.06 28.27
N PHE A 155 -2.22 -11.24 28.92
CA PHE A 155 -1.10 -10.55 28.25
C PHE A 155 0.01 -11.51 27.81
N CYS A 156 0.24 -12.61 28.51
CA CYS A 156 1.17 -13.67 28.11
C CYS A 156 0.65 -14.44 26.90
N GLU A 157 -0.64 -14.74 26.83
CA GLU A 157 -1.30 -15.35 25.66
C GLU A 157 -1.22 -14.41 24.45
N TYR A 158 -1.50 -13.12 24.65
CA TYR A 158 -1.38 -12.10 23.63
C TYR A 158 0.05 -12.00 23.07
N ASN A 159 1.07 -12.00 23.93
CA ASN A 159 2.48 -11.96 23.53
C ASN A 159 2.86 -13.18 22.68
N LEU A 160 2.41 -14.38 23.08
CA LEU A 160 2.63 -15.58 22.30
C LEU A 160 1.93 -15.53 20.94
N GLN A 161 0.71 -15.00 20.91
CA GLN A 161 -0.05 -14.82 19.67
C GLN A 161 0.67 -13.88 18.70
N ASP A 162 1.23 -12.76 19.20
CA ASP A 162 2.00 -11.81 18.38
C ASP A 162 3.25 -12.46 17.76
N ALA A 163 3.98 -13.24 18.56
CA ALA A 163 5.12 -14.00 18.06
C ALA A 163 4.71 -15.02 16.98
N TYR A 164 3.58 -15.70 17.18
CA TYR A 164 3.03 -16.66 16.23
C TYR A 164 2.57 -16.01 14.92
N LEU A 165 1.91 -14.85 14.99
CA LEU A 165 1.50 -14.09 13.79
C LEU A 165 2.71 -13.60 12.99
N ALA A 166 3.77 -13.13 13.66
CA ALA A 166 5.01 -12.75 13.00
C ALA A 166 5.66 -13.95 12.28
N LEU A 167 5.66 -15.13 12.90
CA LEU A 167 6.13 -16.37 12.29
C LEU A 167 5.29 -16.74 11.06
N GLN A 168 3.96 -16.72 11.16
CA GLN A 168 3.06 -17.05 10.04
C GLN A 168 3.23 -16.08 8.86
N LEU A 169 3.38 -14.78 9.10
CA LEU A 169 3.67 -13.80 8.06
C LEU A 169 5.01 -14.08 7.38
N CYS A 170 6.04 -14.43 8.17
CA CYS A 170 7.34 -14.80 7.64
C CYS A 170 7.26 -16.06 6.76
N GLN A 171 6.56 -17.11 7.23
CA GLN A 171 6.34 -18.33 6.47
C GLN A 171 5.58 -18.07 5.17
N LYS A 172 4.50 -17.28 5.22
CA LYS A 172 3.70 -16.94 4.03
C LYS A 172 4.51 -16.23 2.96
N LEU A 173 5.38 -15.29 3.35
CA LEU A 173 6.15 -14.45 2.44
C LEU A 173 7.56 -15.00 2.14
N MET A 174 7.91 -16.16 2.69
CA MET A 174 9.24 -16.75 2.53
C MET A 174 9.60 -17.00 1.07
N PHE A 175 8.66 -17.51 0.28
CA PHE A 175 8.90 -17.75 -1.15
C PHE A 175 9.18 -16.45 -1.91
N ASP A 176 8.47 -15.37 -1.60
CA ASP A 176 8.72 -14.05 -2.20
C ASP A 176 10.12 -13.55 -1.87
N MET A 177 10.52 -13.60 -0.60
CA MET A 177 11.85 -13.20 -0.15
C MET A 177 12.96 -14.01 -0.84
N ILE A 178 12.79 -15.33 -0.94
CA ILE A 178 13.75 -16.23 -1.59
C ILE A 178 13.85 -15.92 -3.09
N GLU A 179 12.75 -15.69 -3.78
CA GLU A 179 12.76 -15.41 -5.21
C GLU A 179 13.41 -14.04 -5.52
N PHE A 180 13.16 -13.01 -4.69
CA PHE A 180 13.91 -11.76 -4.79
C PHE A 180 15.42 -11.99 -4.58
N ALA A 181 15.82 -12.77 -3.59
CA ALA A 181 17.23 -13.07 -3.32
C ALA A 181 17.89 -13.80 -4.51
N LYS A 182 17.23 -14.80 -5.09
CA LYS A 182 17.74 -15.54 -6.28
C LYS A 182 17.88 -14.65 -7.51
N ILE A 183 16.89 -13.79 -7.79
CA ILE A 183 16.89 -12.92 -8.96
C ILE A 183 18.01 -11.88 -8.84
N ILE A 184 18.11 -11.22 -7.66
CA ILE A 184 19.04 -10.12 -7.42
C ILE A 184 20.45 -10.65 -7.12
N GLY A 185 20.57 -11.77 -6.41
CA GLY A 185 21.85 -12.39 -6.05
C GLY A 185 22.43 -11.83 -4.76
N LEU A 186 21.60 -11.43 -3.81
CA LEU A 186 22.01 -10.94 -2.50
C LEU A 186 21.41 -11.77 -1.37
N PRO A 187 22.03 -11.78 -0.17
CA PRO A 187 21.50 -12.48 1.00
C PRO A 187 20.10 -11.99 1.40
N LEU A 188 19.29 -12.89 1.95
CA LEU A 188 17.94 -12.58 2.46
C LEU A 188 17.94 -11.45 3.48
N PHE A 189 18.96 -11.39 4.35
CA PHE A 189 19.14 -10.32 5.33
C PHE A 189 19.09 -8.92 4.69
N ASP A 190 19.78 -8.74 3.56
CA ASP A 190 19.83 -7.47 2.86
C ASP A 190 18.54 -7.22 2.05
N ILE A 191 18.07 -8.23 1.32
CA ILE A 191 16.86 -8.15 0.48
C ILE A 191 15.64 -7.69 1.29
N THR A 192 15.42 -8.25 2.47
CA THR A 192 14.25 -7.93 3.31
C THR A 192 14.25 -6.50 3.85
N ARG A 193 15.39 -5.78 3.74
CA ARG A 193 15.59 -4.40 4.20
C ARG A 193 15.77 -3.38 3.10
N MET A 194 15.64 -3.81 1.81
CA MET A 194 15.84 -2.94 0.66
C MET A 194 14.52 -2.39 0.12
N ARG A 195 14.54 -1.11 -0.28
CA ARG A 195 13.50 -0.48 -1.09
C ARG A 195 13.72 -0.79 -2.58
N PHE A 196 12.70 -0.59 -3.39
CA PHE A 196 12.73 -0.89 -4.84
C PHE A 196 13.93 -0.29 -5.57
N SER A 197 14.29 0.95 -5.33
CA SER A 197 15.43 1.58 -6.01
C SER A 197 16.73 0.83 -5.78
N ARG A 198 16.97 0.32 -4.55
CA ARG A 198 18.14 -0.49 -4.22
C ARG A 198 18.07 -1.90 -4.81
N LEU A 199 16.87 -2.51 -4.83
CA LEU A 199 16.67 -3.84 -5.45
C LEU A 199 16.98 -3.78 -6.95
N VAL A 200 16.46 -2.77 -7.65
CA VAL A 200 16.73 -2.54 -9.08
C VAL A 200 18.22 -2.24 -9.31
N GLU A 201 18.83 -1.35 -8.52
CA GLU A 201 20.26 -1.03 -8.66
C GLU A 201 21.14 -2.27 -8.51
N ASN A 202 20.91 -3.10 -7.50
CA ASN A 202 21.70 -4.32 -7.30
C ASN A 202 21.46 -5.35 -8.41
N TYR A 203 20.25 -5.45 -8.93
CA TYR A 203 19.98 -6.29 -10.09
C TYR A 203 20.75 -5.81 -11.33
N ILE A 204 20.75 -4.49 -11.61
CA ILE A 204 21.49 -3.90 -12.73
C ILE A 204 22.99 -4.11 -12.53
N LEU A 205 23.54 -3.89 -11.33
CA LEU A 205 24.96 -4.11 -11.01
C LEU A 205 25.38 -5.57 -11.27
N LYS A 206 24.58 -6.55 -10.86
CA LYS A 206 24.82 -7.96 -11.16
C LYS A 206 24.90 -8.20 -12.67
N ARG A 207 23.99 -7.61 -13.45
CA ARG A 207 23.99 -7.74 -14.91
C ARG A 207 25.15 -6.98 -15.55
N ALA A 208 25.55 -5.85 -14.98
CA ALA A 208 26.71 -5.11 -15.46
C ALA A 208 28.00 -5.94 -15.37
N ILE A 209 28.17 -6.68 -14.25
CA ILE A 209 29.30 -7.62 -14.08
C ILE A 209 29.24 -8.74 -15.14
N GLU A 210 28.06 -9.35 -15.32
CA GLU A 210 27.88 -10.46 -16.27
C GLU A 210 28.11 -10.02 -17.73
N ASP A 211 27.71 -8.78 -18.09
CA ASP A 211 27.82 -8.24 -19.46
C ASP A 211 29.10 -7.41 -19.68
N ASN A 212 30.03 -7.35 -18.70
CA ASN A 212 31.26 -6.55 -18.72
C ASN A 212 31.00 -5.05 -18.98
N VAL A 213 29.97 -4.50 -18.37
CA VAL A 213 29.61 -3.08 -18.45
C VAL A 213 30.09 -2.34 -17.21
N LEU A 214 30.80 -1.22 -17.41
CA LEU A 214 31.24 -0.36 -16.32
C LEU A 214 30.03 0.36 -15.70
N ALA A 215 29.83 0.17 -14.41
CA ALA A 215 28.77 0.84 -13.69
C ALA A 215 29.15 2.30 -13.38
N PRO A 216 28.25 3.28 -13.60
CA PRO A 216 28.47 4.66 -13.19
C PRO A 216 28.67 4.78 -11.68
N ASN A 217 29.40 5.82 -11.25
CA ASN A 217 29.53 6.14 -9.82
C ASN A 217 28.19 6.56 -9.21
N LYS A 218 28.08 6.45 -7.88
CA LYS A 218 26.94 7.05 -7.18
C LYS A 218 27.02 8.57 -7.28
N PRO A 219 25.89 9.27 -7.43
CA PRO A 219 25.88 10.72 -7.44
C PRO A 219 26.34 11.29 -6.10
N GLY A 220 27.06 12.40 -6.16
CA GLY A 220 27.41 13.20 -4.98
C GLY A 220 26.20 13.98 -4.44
N ARG A 221 26.37 14.61 -3.27
CA ARG A 221 25.28 15.35 -2.62
C ARG A 221 24.74 16.50 -3.46
N SER A 222 25.61 17.32 -4.04
CA SER A 222 25.24 18.44 -4.91
C SER A 222 24.49 17.97 -6.17
N GLU A 223 24.93 16.86 -6.75
CA GLU A 223 24.27 16.26 -7.91
C GLU A 223 22.87 15.72 -7.57
N ILE A 224 22.71 15.11 -6.37
CA ILE A 224 21.41 14.69 -5.87
C ILE A 224 20.46 15.87 -5.68
N GLU A 225 20.95 16.98 -5.11
CA GLU A 225 20.18 18.20 -4.90
C GLU A 225 19.72 18.79 -6.26
N GLN A 226 20.61 18.90 -7.24
CA GLN A 226 20.27 19.37 -8.59
C GLN A 226 19.23 18.48 -9.28
N ARG A 227 19.44 17.14 -9.29
CA ARG A 227 18.52 16.19 -9.92
C ARG A 227 17.13 16.19 -9.26
N ASN A 228 17.03 16.51 -7.97
CA ASN A 228 15.76 16.55 -7.24
C ASN A 228 14.87 17.75 -7.63
N GLU A 229 15.44 18.78 -8.25
CA GLU A 229 14.72 19.94 -8.76
C GLU A 229 14.11 19.70 -10.15
N GLU A 230 14.62 18.69 -10.87
CA GLU A 230 14.14 18.38 -12.22
C GLU A 230 12.78 17.71 -12.19
N THR A 231 11.85 18.24 -12.95
CA THR A 231 10.48 17.73 -13.11
C THR A 231 10.17 17.43 -14.57
N PHE A 232 9.22 16.53 -14.81
CA PHE A 232 8.76 16.22 -16.16
C PHE A 232 7.30 15.80 -16.16
N GLN A 233 6.68 15.86 -17.35
CA GLN A 233 5.31 15.45 -17.56
C GLN A 233 5.16 13.93 -17.39
N GLY A 234 4.25 13.50 -16.51
CA GLY A 234 3.94 12.11 -16.24
C GLY A 234 2.97 11.50 -17.26
N ALA A 235 2.18 10.55 -16.79
CA ALA A 235 1.19 9.83 -17.58
C ALA A 235 0.02 10.71 -18.02
N PHE A 236 -0.69 10.26 -19.07
CA PHE A 236 -1.95 10.83 -19.52
C PHE A 236 -3.11 10.22 -18.72
N VAL A 237 -4.06 11.07 -18.34
CA VAL A 237 -5.34 10.66 -17.77
C VAL A 237 -6.45 11.35 -18.54
N TYR A 238 -7.27 10.58 -19.23
CA TYR A 238 -8.47 11.06 -19.91
C TYR A 238 -9.51 11.46 -18.86
N GLU A 239 -10.10 12.64 -18.99
CA GLU A 239 -11.10 13.12 -18.04
C GLU A 239 -12.41 12.36 -18.25
N PRO A 240 -12.95 11.70 -17.21
CA PRO A 240 -14.22 11.00 -17.36
C PRO A 240 -15.38 11.99 -17.44
N THR A 241 -16.44 11.61 -18.15
CA THR A 241 -17.72 12.28 -18.01
C THR A 241 -18.45 11.70 -16.80
N PRO A 242 -18.92 12.53 -15.84
CA PRO A 242 -19.69 12.02 -14.70
C PRO A 242 -20.98 11.34 -15.18
N GLY A 243 -21.29 10.17 -14.63
CA GLY A 243 -22.46 9.40 -15.04
C GLY A 243 -22.48 8.00 -14.45
N LEU A 244 -23.63 7.36 -14.58
CA LEU A 244 -23.82 5.93 -14.35
C LEU A 244 -23.84 5.27 -15.73
N TYR A 245 -23.01 4.24 -15.92
CA TYR A 245 -22.78 3.61 -17.21
C TYR A 245 -23.00 2.10 -17.11
N ASP A 246 -23.52 1.53 -18.20
CA ASP A 246 -23.72 0.10 -18.35
C ASP A 246 -22.67 -0.49 -19.31
N ASP A 247 -22.40 -1.79 -19.18
CA ASP A 247 -21.59 -2.59 -20.10
C ASP A 247 -20.21 -2.02 -20.42
N ILE A 248 -19.40 -1.81 -19.36
CA ILE A 248 -18.06 -1.28 -19.46
C ILE A 248 -17.04 -2.40 -19.69
N MET A 249 -16.25 -2.28 -20.77
CA MET A 249 -15.09 -3.13 -21.02
C MET A 249 -13.80 -2.39 -20.68
N ILE A 250 -12.90 -3.04 -19.95
CA ILE A 250 -11.60 -2.47 -19.61
C ILE A 250 -10.48 -3.25 -20.29
N PHE A 251 -9.61 -2.51 -20.94
CA PHE A 251 -8.36 -2.99 -21.51
C PHE A 251 -7.18 -2.30 -20.83
N ASP A 252 -6.09 -3.04 -20.58
CA ASP A 252 -4.91 -2.56 -19.87
C ASP A 252 -3.63 -2.98 -20.57
N PHE A 253 -2.67 -2.07 -20.72
CA PHE A 253 -1.38 -2.38 -21.31
C PHE A 253 -0.52 -3.19 -20.33
N ARG A 254 -0.18 -4.40 -20.69
CA ARG A 254 0.67 -5.27 -19.87
C ARG A 254 2.05 -4.67 -19.63
N SER A 255 2.31 -4.22 -18.39
CA SER A 255 3.61 -3.65 -17.99
C SER A 255 4.09 -2.54 -18.95
N LEU A 256 3.24 -1.53 -19.20
CA LEU A 256 3.42 -0.50 -20.23
C LEU A 256 4.84 0.11 -20.24
N TYR A 257 5.33 0.66 -19.14
CA TYR A 257 6.64 1.31 -19.11
C TYR A 257 7.81 0.34 -19.39
N PRO A 258 7.89 -0.86 -18.77
CA PRO A 258 8.89 -1.85 -19.11
C PRO A 258 8.90 -2.23 -20.59
N THR A 259 7.72 -2.45 -21.17
CA THR A 259 7.62 -2.88 -22.57
C THR A 259 7.96 -1.75 -23.55
N ILE A 260 7.62 -0.50 -23.23
CA ILE A 260 8.06 0.68 -23.98
C ILE A 260 9.59 0.80 -23.96
N ILE A 261 10.22 0.72 -22.78
CA ILE A 261 11.68 0.82 -22.66
C ILE A 261 12.38 -0.23 -23.53
N THR A 262 11.84 -1.44 -23.58
CA THR A 262 12.44 -2.53 -24.36
C THR A 262 12.15 -2.42 -25.86
N ALA A 263 10.94 -2.00 -26.25
CA ALA A 263 10.53 -1.86 -27.65
C ALA A 263 11.22 -0.69 -28.36
N HIS A 264 11.35 0.45 -27.67
CA HIS A 264 11.99 1.65 -28.20
C HIS A 264 13.47 1.78 -27.81
N ASN A 265 14.05 0.73 -27.23
CA ASN A 265 15.46 0.69 -26.84
C ASN A 265 15.91 1.88 -25.96
N ILE A 266 15.06 2.30 -25.03
CA ILE A 266 15.32 3.45 -24.16
C ILE A 266 16.42 3.12 -23.14
N GLY A 267 17.48 3.91 -23.17
CA GLY A 267 18.58 3.81 -22.22
C GLY A 267 19.64 4.88 -22.50
N PRO A 268 20.45 5.26 -21.49
CA PRO A 268 21.45 6.32 -21.63
C PRO A 268 22.42 6.08 -22.79
N GLU A 269 22.77 4.82 -23.05
CA GLU A 269 23.75 4.44 -24.07
C GLU A 269 23.19 4.48 -25.51
N SER A 270 21.87 4.52 -25.66
CA SER A 270 21.18 4.59 -26.96
C SER A 270 20.64 5.97 -27.29
N LEU A 271 20.61 6.88 -26.30
CA LEU A 271 20.12 8.24 -26.44
C LEU A 271 21.01 9.05 -27.39
N ALA A 272 20.39 9.83 -28.28
CA ALA A 272 21.02 10.81 -29.16
C ALA A 272 22.15 10.25 -30.02
N CYS A 273 22.02 9.02 -30.57
CA CYS A 273 23.01 8.42 -31.44
C CYS A 273 23.06 9.11 -32.81
N ASP A 274 24.25 9.20 -33.45
CA ASP A 274 24.45 9.84 -34.75
C ASP A 274 23.78 9.07 -35.92
N CYS A 275 23.56 7.77 -35.74
CA CYS A 275 23.10 6.90 -36.85
C CYS A 275 21.58 6.82 -37.03
N CYS A 276 20.77 7.35 -36.10
CA CYS A 276 19.30 7.13 -36.10
C CYS A 276 18.47 8.42 -35.92
N LYS A 277 19.08 9.58 -35.93
CA LYS A 277 18.45 10.89 -35.63
C LYS A 277 17.11 11.12 -36.36
N GLU A 278 17.02 10.75 -37.63
CA GLU A 278 15.82 10.97 -38.44
C GLU A 278 14.75 9.85 -38.31
N LYS A 279 15.10 8.70 -37.71
CA LYS A 279 14.28 7.48 -37.77
C LYS A 279 13.56 7.14 -36.47
N ALA A 280 14.01 7.67 -35.32
CA ALA A 280 13.61 7.17 -34.01
C ALA A 280 13.27 8.30 -33.02
N LYS A 281 12.69 9.39 -33.51
CA LYS A 281 12.26 10.53 -32.68
C LYS A 281 11.18 10.14 -31.69
N VAL A 282 11.27 10.70 -30.50
CA VAL A 282 10.32 10.47 -29.42
C VAL A 282 9.05 11.32 -29.66
N PRO A 283 7.85 10.77 -29.54
CA PRO A 283 6.61 11.54 -29.62
C PRO A 283 6.60 12.72 -28.64
N GLU A 284 6.10 13.88 -29.07
CA GLU A 284 6.03 15.10 -28.26
C GLU A 284 7.41 15.68 -27.84
N GLN A 285 8.54 15.05 -28.19
CA GLN A 285 9.91 15.43 -27.78
C GLN A 285 10.89 15.14 -28.91
N GLU A 286 10.80 15.90 -30.00
CA GLU A 286 11.58 15.69 -31.23
C GLU A 286 13.09 15.85 -31.06
N GLU A 287 13.53 16.48 -29.95
CA GLU A 287 14.94 16.60 -29.57
C GLU A 287 15.56 15.30 -29.09
N TYR A 288 14.75 14.29 -28.72
CA TYR A 288 15.23 12.99 -28.25
C TYR A 288 14.95 11.90 -29.26
N TRP A 289 15.92 10.99 -29.42
CA TRP A 289 15.81 9.77 -30.21
C TRP A 289 16.69 8.68 -29.62
N PHE A 290 16.36 7.42 -29.90
CA PHE A 290 17.11 6.28 -29.43
C PHE A 290 17.63 5.42 -30.59
N CYS A 291 18.80 4.80 -30.38
CA CYS A 291 19.45 3.99 -31.41
C CYS A 291 18.62 2.74 -31.73
N THR A 292 18.35 2.52 -33.02
CA THR A 292 17.69 1.31 -33.53
C THR A 292 18.67 0.22 -33.96
N ASN A 293 19.98 0.55 -34.13
CA ASN A 293 20.99 -0.37 -34.60
C ASN A 293 21.74 -1.08 -33.46
N LYS A 294 21.94 -0.40 -32.33
CA LYS A 294 22.69 -0.94 -31.17
C LYS A 294 21.81 -0.91 -29.94
N LYS A 295 21.57 -2.08 -29.34
CA LYS A 295 20.74 -2.20 -28.16
C LYS A 295 21.43 -1.67 -26.90
N SER A 296 20.75 -0.83 -26.13
CA SER A 296 21.18 -0.31 -24.84
C SER A 296 21.32 -1.45 -23.82
N PHE A 297 22.28 -1.30 -22.91
CA PHE A 297 22.46 -2.24 -21.80
C PHE A 297 21.21 -2.33 -20.91
N LEU A 298 20.65 -1.19 -20.48
CA LEU A 298 19.45 -1.18 -19.64
C LEU A 298 18.24 -1.80 -20.32
N SER A 299 18.03 -1.52 -21.62
CA SER A 299 16.98 -2.15 -22.41
C SER A 299 17.15 -3.68 -22.47
N LYS A 300 18.38 -4.19 -22.68
CA LYS A 300 18.67 -5.64 -22.62
C LYS A 300 18.37 -6.25 -21.25
N VAL A 301 18.81 -5.58 -20.18
CA VAL A 301 18.60 -6.05 -18.80
C VAL A 301 17.11 -6.16 -18.47
N LEU A 302 16.32 -5.15 -18.87
CA LEU A 302 14.89 -5.13 -18.65
C LEU A 302 14.15 -6.17 -19.53
N GLU A 303 14.55 -6.34 -20.77
CA GLU A 303 13.99 -7.34 -21.68
C GLU A 303 14.11 -8.76 -21.10
N ARG A 304 15.27 -9.08 -20.50
CA ARG A 304 15.45 -10.38 -19.80
C ARG A 304 14.40 -10.60 -18.71
N LEU A 305 14.02 -9.56 -17.96
CA LEU A 305 12.97 -9.66 -16.94
C LEU A 305 11.59 -9.86 -17.57
N VAL A 306 11.27 -9.08 -18.63
CA VAL A 306 9.99 -9.15 -19.32
C VAL A 306 9.79 -10.54 -19.95
N LEU A 307 10.77 -11.05 -20.69
CA LEU A 307 10.71 -12.36 -21.33
C LEU A 307 10.55 -13.50 -20.31
N ARG A 308 11.39 -13.50 -19.25
CA ARG A 308 11.29 -14.51 -18.19
C ARG A 308 9.91 -14.53 -17.55
N ARG A 309 9.28 -13.35 -17.40
CA ARG A 309 7.92 -13.28 -16.85
C ARG A 309 6.87 -13.82 -17.82
N VAL A 310 7.00 -13.56 -19.13
CA VAL A 310 6.10 -14.13 -20.15
C VAL A 310 6.15 -15.65 -20.12
N ASP A 311 7.35 -16.24 -20.13
CA ASP A 311 7.52 -17.70 -20.07
C ASP A 311 6.96 -18.28 -18.77
N LEU A 312 7.16 -17.56 -17.66
CA LEU A 312 6.67 -17.99 -16.35
C LEU A 312 5.13 -17.95 -16.28
N LYS A 313 4.47 -16.93 -16.85
CA LYS A 313 2.99 -16.89 -16.94
C LYS A 313 2.46 -18.11 -17.72
N ARG A 314 3.13 -18.51 -18.81
CA ARG A 314 2.76 -19.73 -19.57
C ARG A 314 2.93 -20.98 -18.74
N LEU A 315 4.02 -21.08 -17.96
CA LEU A 315 4.27 -22.19 -17.07
C LEU A 315 3.23 -22.27 -15.94
N ILE A 316 2.90 -21.14 -15.31
CA ILE A 316 1.86 -21.05 -14.26
C ILE A 316 0.52 -21.55 -14.80
N LYS A 317 0.13 -21.14 -16.01
CA LYS A 317 -1.12 -21.60 -16.64
C LYS A 317 -1.11 -23.13 -16.80
N LYS A 318 -0.05 -23.70 -17.38
CA LYS A 318 0.10 -25.17 -17.56
C LYS A 318 0.11 -25.93 -16.23
N THR A 319 0.73 -25.36 -15.17
CA THR A 319 0.79 -25.99 -13.84
C THR A 319 -0.59 -25.99 -13.18
N LYS A 320 -1.35 -24.88 -13.30
CA LYS A 320 -2.74 -24.81 -12.83
C LYS A 320 -3.67 -25.80 -13.54
N GLU A 321 -3.52 -25.97 -14.85
CA GLU A 321 -4.28 -26.94 -15.65
C GLU A 321 -4.04 -28.38 -15.16
N LYS A 322 -2.87 -28.67 -14.58
CA LYS A 322 -2.54 -29.98 -13.97
C LYS A 322 -3.00 -30.13 -12.53
N GLY A 323 -3.56 -29.08 -11.90
CA GLY A 323 -3.95 -29.09 -10.50
C GLY A 323 -2.78 -29.02 -9.50
N GLU A 324 -1.59 -28.64 -9.96
CA GLU A 324 -0.38 -28.54 -9.13
C GLU A 324 -0.26 -27.16 -8.46
N SER A 325 0.43 -27.08 -7.31
CA SER A 325 0.66 -25.80 -6.62
C SER A 325 1.55 -24.85 -7.43
N THR A 326 1.13 -23.60 -7.54
CA THR A 326 1.87 -22.53 -8.24
C THR A 326 2.55 -21.53 -7.32
N SER A 327 2.54 -21.72 -6.01
CA SER A 327 2.98 -20.74 -5.00
C SER A 327 4.39 -20.17 -5.29
N ILE A 328 5.37 -21.02 -5.60
CA ILE A 328 6.75 -20.60 -5.91
C ILE A 328 6.79 -19.84 -7.25
N LEU A 329 6.03 -20.31 -8.24
CA LEU A 329 5.98 -19.66 -9.56
C LEU A 329 5.29 -18.31 -9.47
N ASP A 330 4.23 -18.19 -8.69
CA ASP A 330 3.52 -16.93 -8.44
C ASP A 330 4.42 -15.93 -7.72
N ALA A 331 5.15 -16.34 -6.67
CA ALA A 331 6.14 -15.52 -5.99
C ALA A 331 7.24 -15.03 -6.94
N ARG A 332 7.78 -15.90 -7.78
CA ARG A 332 8.77 -15.53 -8.82
C ARG A 332 8.18 -14.55 -9.83
N SER A 333 6.95 -14.78 -10.29
CA SER A 333 6.26 -13.88 -11.23
C SER A 333 6.03 -12.50 -10.61
N TYR A 334 5.67 -12.46 -9.34
CA TYR A 334 5.51 -11.21 -8.59
C TYR A 334 6.84 -10.45 -8.46
N ALA A 335 7.92 -11.11 -8.10
CA ALA A 335 9.24 -10.50 -7.99
C ALA A 335 9.72 -9.93 -9.33
N LEU A 336 9.56 -10.68 -10.44
CA LEU A 336 9.91 -10.20 -11.79
C LEU A 336 9.05 -9.00 -12.21
N LYS A 337 7.72 -9.04 -11.97
CA LYS A 337 6.81 -7.92 -12.25
C LYS A 337 7.23 -6.66 -11.50
N THR A 338 7.50 -6.82 -10.22
CA THR A 338 7.82 -5.72 -9.31
C THR A 338 9.14 -5.06 -9.69
N LEU A 339 10.18 -5.86 -9.97
CA LEU A 339 11.46 -5.34 -10.45
C LEU A 339 11.31 -4.63 -11.80
N ALA A 340 10.66 -5.24 -12.79
CA ALA A 340 10.47 -4.64 -14.11
C ALA A 340 9.74 -3.29 -14.03
N ASN A 341 8.62 -3.22 -13.29
CA ASN A 341 7.85 -1.99 -13.15
C ASN A 341 8.62 -0.88 -12.39
N SER A 342 9.61 -1.27 -11.57
CA SER A 342 10.42 -0.31 -10.80
C SER A 342 11.55 0.32 -11.62
N PHE A 343 11.89 -0.21 -12.82
CA PHE A 343 12.96 0.31 -13.67
C PHE A 343 12.70 1.73 -14.15
N TYR A 344 11.48 2.02 -14.61
CA TYR A 344 11.10 3.38 -15.00
C TYR A 344 11.35 4.39 -13.87
N GLY A 345 10.83 4.09 -12.66
CA GLY A 345 11.04 4.94 -11.49
C GLY A 345 12.51 5.07 -11.08
N TYR A 346 13.34 4.05 -11.37
CA TYR A 346 14.77 4.10 -11.11
C TYR A 346 15.51 5.05 -12.07
N LEU A 347 15.13 5.10 -13.35
CA LEU A 347 15.72 6.04 -14.33
C LEU A 347 15.52 7.51 -13.94
N GLY A 348 14.38 7.86 -13.34
CA GLY A 348 14.08 9.20 -12.84
C GLY A 348 14.41 9.42 -11.36
N PHE A 349 15.03 8.46 -10.67
CA PHE A 349 15.36 8.59 -9.25
C PHE A 349 16.70 9.32 -9.06
N PHE A 350 16.68 10.48 -8.43
CA PHE A 350 17.85 11.36 -8.23
C PHE A 350 19.09 10.67 -7.62
N GLY A 351 18.89 9.64 -6.81
CA GLY A 351 19.97 8.85 -6.19
C GLY A 351 20.46 7.65 -7.01
N ALA A 352 19.93 7.45 -8.23
CA ALA A 352 20.30 6.32 -9.08
C ALA A 352 21.66 6.51 -9.76
N ARG A 353 22.41 5.40 -9.95
CA ARG A 353 23.65 5.39 -10.74
C ARG A 353 23.35 5.61 -12.24
N TRP A 354 22.34 4.95 -12.78
CA TRP A 354 21.88 5.09 -14.17
C TRP A 354 20.73 6.10 -14.28
N TYR A 355 20.87 7.25 -13.59
CA TYR A 355 19.92 8.34 -13.73
C TYR A 355 19.95 8.90 -15.16
N CYS A 356 18.78 9.01 -15.77
CA CYS A 356 18.60 9.61 -17.10
C CYS A 356 17.17 10.15 -17.18
N ILE A 357 17.01 11.44 -16.95
CA ILE A 357 15.71 12.09 -16.96
C ILE A 357 15.08 12.08 -18.35
N GLU A 358 15.91 12.19 -19.40
CA GLU A 358 15.51 12.12 -20.80
C GLU A 358 14.90 10.76 -21.12
N CYS A 359 15.47 9.67 -20.59
CA CYS A 359 14.91 8.33 -20.72
C CYS A 359 13.57 8.20 -20.01
N ALA A 360 13.43 8.78 -18.81
CA ALA A 360 12.18 8.78 -18.07
C ALA A 360 11.10 9.61 -18.79
N ARG A 361 11.44 10.81 -19.27
CA ARG A 361 10.57 11.69 -20.07
C ARG A 361 10.09 10.98 -21.34
N SER A 362 11.02 10.36 -22.08
CA SER A 362 10.71 9.63 -23.31
C SER A 362 9.79 8.45 -23.06
N THR A 363 9.98 7.71 -21.96
CA THR A 363 9.11 6.58 -21.60
C THR A 363 7.67 7.04 -21.38
N THR A 364 7.45 8.15 -20.68
CA THR A 364 6.09 8.68 -20.47
C THR A 364 5.51 9.32 -21.73
N ALA A 365 6.33 9.90 -22.61
CA ALA A 365 5.88 10.43 -23.89
C ALA A 365 5.34 9.33 -24.81
N TYR A 366 6.07 8.23 -24.96
CA TYR A 366 5.58 7.04 -25.68
C TYR A 366 4.30 6.47 -25.04
N ALA A 367 4.24 6.40 -23.71
CA ALA A 367 3.03 5.90 -23.01
C ALA A 367 1.81 6.77 -23.31
N ARG A 368 1.98 8.10 -23.29
CA ARG A 368 0.90 9.03 -23.66
C ARG A 368 0.48 8.87 -25.12
N ASP A 369 1.42 8.66 -26.02
CA ASP A 369 1.14 8.44 -27.45
C ASP A 369 0.34 7.15 -27.67
N TYR A 370 0.76 6.02 -27.06
CA TYR A 370 0.05 4.77 -27.20
C TYR A 370 -1.37 4.81 -26.65
N ILE A 371 -1.59 5.38 -25.47
CA ILE A 371 -2.94 5.45 -24.91
C ILE A 371 -3.84 6.38 -25.73
N LYS A 372 -3.32 7.53 -26.22
CA LYS A 372 -4.08 8.44 -27.08
C LYS A 372 -4.47 7.76 -28.41
N ARG A 373 -3.53 7.08 -29.08
CA ARG A 373 -3.83 6.31 -30.31
C ARG A 373 -4.84 5.20 -30.07
N THR A 374 -4.79 4.53 -28.90
CA THR A 374 -5.79 3.51 -28.53
C THR A 374 -7.18 4.13 -28.40
N ILE A 375 -7.28 5.31 -27.76
CA ILE A 375 -8.54 6.05 -27.62
C ILE A 375 -9.06 6.47 -29.00
N GLU A 376 -8.22 7.03 -29.87
CA GLU A 376 -8.61 7.45 -31.22
C GLU A 376 -9.13 6.28 -32.06
N LYS A 377 -8.39 5.17 -32.09
CA LYS A 377 -8.81 3.94 -32.80
C LYS A 377 -10.12 3.36 -32.24
N ALA A 378 -10.32 3.41 -30.90
CA ALA A 378 -11.57 2.97 -30.30
C ALA A 378 -12.76 3.82 -30.80
N LYS A 379 -12.60 5.15 -30.84
CA LYS A 379 -13.61 6.07 -31.38
C LYS A 379 -13.87 5.85 -32.88
N GLU A 380 -12.82 5.64 -33.69
CA GLU A 380 -12.96 5.30 -35.12
C GLU A 380 -13.74 4.01 -35.35
N LYS A 381 -13.62 3.05 -34.43
CA LYS A 381 -14.40 1.80 -34.43
C LYS A 381 -15.81 1.96 -33.83
N GLY A 382 -16.19 3.17 -33.44
CA GLY A 382 -17.51 3.49 -32.90
C GLY A 382 -17.72 3.04 -31.46
N PHE A 383 -16.66 2.85 -30.67
CA PHE A 383 -16.76 2.70 -29.23
C PHE A 383 -16.75 4.07 -28.53
N GLU A 384 -17.57 4.23 -27.51
CA GLU A 384 -17.47 5.37 -26.63
C GLU A 384 -16.38 5.11 -25.57
N VAL A 385 -15.43 6.04 -25.43
CA VAL A 385 -14.36 5.99 -24.43
C VAL A 385 -14.76 6.89 -23.29
N ILE A 386 -15.10 6.32 -22.13
CA ILE A 386 -15.56 7.08 -20.96
C ILE A 386 -14.41 7.51 -20.07
N TYR A 387 -13.31 6.74 -20.01
CA TYR A 387 -12.16 7.03 -19.17
C TYR A 387 -10.89 6.32 -19.68
N ALA A 388 -9.73 6.90 -19.39
CA ALA A 388 -8.44 6.21 -19.53
C ALA A 388 -7.46 6.74 -18.48
N ASP A 389 -6.62 5.85 -17.92
CA ASP A 389 -5.63 6.21 -16.91
C ASP A 389 -4.32 5.47 -17.13
N THR A 390 -3.32 6.21 -17.56
CA THR A 390 -1.94 5.73 -17.73
C THR A 390 -1.80 4.60 -18.77
N ASP A 391 -2.31 3.42 -18.47
CA ASP A 391 -2.20 2.16 -19.20
C ASP A 391 -3.55 1.48 -19.47
N SER A 392 -4.63 1.98 -18.89
CA SER A 392 -5.97 1.41 -19.03
C SER A 392 -6.92 2.29 -19.85
N CYS A 393 -7.81 1.64 -20.62
CA CYS A 393 -8.85 2.29 -21.41
C CYS A 393 -10.21 1.63 -21.12
N PHE A 394 -11.23 2.47 -20.86
CA PHE A 394 -12.58 2.07 -20.47
C PHE A 394 -13.53 2.39 -21.62
N LEU A 395 -14.10 1.35 -22.22
CA LEU A 395 -14.99 1.44 -23.37
C LEU A 395 -16.40 1.02 -22.97
N LEU A 396 -17.40 1.74 -23.47
CA LEU A 396 -18.78 1.27 -23.44
C LEU A 396 -19.02 0.35 -24.64
N LEU A 397 -19.67 -0.78 -24.40
CA LEU A 397 -20.12 -1.66 -25.48
C LEU A 397 -21.27 -1.02 -26.28
N GLY A 398 -22.25 -0.38 -25.59
CA GLY A 398 -23.45 0.15 -26.25
C GLY A 398 -24.17 -0.97 -27.02
N ASP A 399 -24.40 -0.78 -28.31
CA ASP A 399 -25.04 -1.79 -29.17
C ASP A 399 -24.07 -2.89 -29.66
N LYS A 400 -22.78 -2.82 -29.29
CA LYS A 400 -21.75 -3.76 -29.71
C LYS A 400 -21.65 -4.96 -28.78
N ILE A 401 -21.18 -6.08 -29.34
CA ILE A 401 -20.94 -7.28 -28.55
C ILE A 401 -19.47 -7.38 -28.07
N LYS A 402 -19.25 -8.18 -27.04
CA LYS A 402 -17.92 -8.41 -26.46
C LYS A 402 -16.88 -8.85 -27.48
N ASP A 403 -17.26 -9.68 -28.48
CA ASP A 403 -16.34 -10.18 -29.50
C ASP A 403 -15.82 -9.06 -30.41
N GLU A 404 -16.59 -8.00 -30.66
CA GLU A 404 -16.13 -6.83 -31.41
C GLU A 404 -15.07 -6.05 -30.62
N ALA A 405 -15.25 -5.91 -29.32
CA ALA A 405 -14.26 -5.29 -28.45
C ALA A 405 -12.97 -6.14 -28.34
N MET A 406 -13.10 -7.47 -28.32
CA MET A 406 -11.93 -8.36 -28.38
C MET A 406 -11.22 -8.30 -29.73
N THR A 407 -11.96 -8.13 -30.82
CA THR A 407 -11.39 -7.93 -32.18
C THR A 407 -10.62 -6.61 -32.23
N PHE A 408 -11.19 -5.52 -31.69
CA PHE A 408 -10.49 -4.24 -31.55
C PHE A 408 -9.17 -4.39 -30.79
N MET A 409 -9.17 -5.08 -29.65
CA MET A 409 -7.95 -5.35 -28.88
C MET A 409 -6.88 -6.08 -29.73
N ASN A 410 -7.30 -7.08 -30.51
CA ASN A 410 -6.38 -7.82 -31.38
C ASN A 410 -5.80 -6.95 -32.49
N GLU A 411 -6.58 -6.04 -33.08
CA GLU A 411 -6.11 -5.07 -34.08
C GLU A 411 -5.08 -4.09 -33.46
N ILE A 412 -5.31 -3.61 -32.23
CA ILE A 412 -4.32 -2.79 -31.51
C ILE A 412 -3.02 -3.59 -31.33
N ASN A 413 -3.13 -4.83 -30.85
CA ASN A 413 -1.98 -5.68 -30.58
C ASN A 413 -1.15 -6.00 -31.84
N PHE A 414 -1.77 -6.07 -33.01
CA PHE A 414 -1.07 -6.29 -34.28
C PHE A 414 -0.09 -5.15 -34.61
N ASP A 415 -0.43 -3.91 -34.23
CA ASP A 415 0.37 -2.72 -34.50
C ASP A 415 1.39 -2.39 -33.40
N LEU A 416 1.33 -3.07 -32.26
CA LEU A 416 2.23 -2.79 -31.14
C LEU A 416 3.62 -3.39 -31.34
N PRO A 417 4.71 -2.64 -31.08
CA PRO A 417 6.06 -3.12 -31.27
C PRO A 417 6.54 -4.03 -30.13
N GLY A 418 7.42 -4.96 -30.45
CA GLY A 418 8.14 -5.79 -29.49
C GLY A 418 7.24 -6.68 -28.67
N HIS A 419 7.28 -6.53 -27.35
CA HIS A 419 6.50 -7.32 -26.39
C HIS A 419 5.35 -6.52 -25.74
N MET A 420 5.00 -5.39 -26.34
CA MET A 420 3.85 -4.61 -25.90
C MET A 420 2.57 -5.38 -26.22
N GLU A 421 1.62 -5.34 -25.30
CA GLU A 421 0.34 -6.05 -25.46
C GLU A 421 -0.74 -5.34 -24.65
N LEU A 422 -1.89 -5.13 -25.27
CA LEU A 422 -3.12 -4.70 -24.62
C LEU A 422 -3.88 -5.96 -24.19
N GLU A 423 -4.13 -6.11 -22.89
CA GLU A 423 -4.83 -7.27 -22.32
C GLU A 423 -6.27 -6.86 -21.95
N TYR A 424 -7.21 -7.78 -22.08
CA TYR A 424 -8.54 -7.64 -21.52
C TYR A 424 -8.45 -7.78 -19.99
N GLU A 425 -8.84 -6.74 -19.26
CA GLU A 425 -8.85 -6.76 -17.80
C GLU A 425 -10.16 -7.33 -17.25
N GLY A 426 -11.30 -6.92 -17.80
CA GLY A 426 -12.61 -7.39 -17.34
C GLY A 426 -13.77 -6.66 -17.99
N HIS A 427 -14.97 -7.24 -17.78
CA HIS A 427 -16.26 -6.65 -18.08
C HIS A 427 -16.95 -6.25 -16.77
N TYR A 428 -17.62 -5.11 -16.81
CA TYR A 428 -18.32 -4.55 -15.67
C TYR A 428 -19.71 -4.11 -16.12
N PRO A 429 -20.76 -4.84 -15.72
CA PRO A 429 -22.14 -4.53 -16.08
C PRO A 429 -22.58 -3.12 -15.71
N LYS A 430 -22.02 -2.57 -14.61
CA LYS A 430 -22.36 -1.24 -14.14
C LYS A 430 -21.14 -0.51 -13.59
N GLY A 431 -21.08 0.82 -13.81
CA GLY A 431 -20.04 1.67 -13.24
C GLY A 431 -20.50 3.11 -13.04
N ILE A 432 -19.99 3.75 -11.99
CA ILE A 432 -20.25 5.16 -11.69
C ILE A 432 -18.97 5.99 -11.71
N PHE A 433 -18.98 7.10 -12.43
CA PHE A 433 -17.95 8.13 -12.47
C PHE A 433 -18.53 9.42 -11.92
N VAL A 434 -17.84 10.04 -10.97
CA VAL A 434 -18.35 11.21 -10.25
C VAL A 434 -17.67 12.50 -10.68
N ALA A 435 -18.31 13.64 -10.42
CA ALA A 435 -17.74 14.96 -10.67
C ALA A 435 -16.77 15.42 -9.57
N ILE A 436 -15.91 16.38 -9.89
CA ILE A 436 -15.15 17.13 -8.91
C ILE A 436 -16.12 18.02 -8.12
N LYS A 437 -15.93 18.11 -6.79
CA LYS A 437 -16.78 18.93 -5.93
C LYS A 437 -16.90 20.37 -6.44
N GLY A 438 -18.11 20.83 -6.71
CA GLY A 438 -18.40 22.19 -7.20
C GLY A 438 -18.06 22.43 -8.68
N SER A 439 -17.95 21.38 -9.50
CA SER A 439 -17.67 21.47 -10.94
C SER A 439 -18.38 20.32 -11.69
N ASP A 440 -18.75 20.57 -12.95
CA ASP A 440 -19.28 19.54 -13.85
C ASP A 440 -18.17 18.64 -14.45
N LYS A 441 -16.90 18.95 -14.17
CA LYS A 441 -15.78 18.14 -14.65
C LYS A 441 -15.67 16.83 -13.90
N GLY A 442 -15.35 15.75 -14.63
CA GLY A 442 -15.16 14.45 -14.06
C GLY A 442 -13.95 14.35 -13.13
N ALA A 443 -14.14 13.67 -12.00
CA ALA A 443 -13.07 13.43 -11.03
C ALA A 443 -12.16 12.33 -11.53
N LYS A 444 -10.94 12.68 -11.95
CA LYS A 444 -9.91 11.71 -12.33
C LYS A 444 -9.59 10.79 -11.15
N LYS A 445 -9.50 9.48 -11.42
CA LYS A 445 -9.18 8.45 -10.43
C LYS A 445 -10.22 8.31 -9.29
N LYS A 446 -11.49 8.62 -9.56
CA LYS A 446 -12.58 8.43 -8.60
C LYS A 446 -13.80 7.82 -9.30
N TYR A 447 -13.92 6.48 -9.20
CA TYR A 447 -14.98 5.67 -9.82
C TYR A 447 -15.22 4.37 -9.04
N ALA A 448 -16.37 3.78 -9.23
CA ALA A 448 -16.71 2.44 -8.74
C ALA A 448 -17.35 1.61 -9.85
N LEU A 449 -16.99 0.34 -9.94
CA LEU A 449 -17.44 -0.61 -10.95
C LEU A 449 -17.96 -1.87 -10.26
N LEU A 450 -19.03 -2.45 -10.80
CA LEU A 450 -19.58 -3.74 -10.37
C LEU A 450 -19.21 -4.81 -11.40
N SER A 451 -18.51 -5.87 -10.98
CA SER A 451 -18.16 -7.00 -11.85
C SER A 451 -19.30 -7.99 -12.02
N ASP A 452 -19.22 -8.86 -13.03
CA ASP A 452 -20.16 -9.95 -13.27
C ASP A 452 -20.33 -10.90 -12.05
N GLU A 453 -19.32 -10.96 -11.18
CA GLU A 453 -19.32 -11.75 -9.94
C GLU A 453 -19.97 -11.00 -8.75
N GLY A 454 -20.49 -9.79 -8.96
CA GLY A 454 -21.05 -8.93 -7.90
C GLY A 454 -19.99 -8.28 -7.00
N LYS A 455 -18.70 -8.30 -7.38
CA LYS A 455 -17.64 -7.63 -6.62
C LYS A 455 -17.47 -6.20 -7.09
N MET A 456 -17.32 -5.28 -6.16
CA MET A 456 -17.04 -3.87 -6.47
C MET A 456 -15.53 -3.60 -6.59
N LYS A 457 -15.13 -2.91 -7.67
CA LYS A 457 -13.81 -2.30 -7.85
C LYS A 457 -13.95 -0.80 -7.58
N ILE A 458 -13.42 -0.32 -6.45
CA ILE A 458 -13.58 1.07 -5.99
C ILE A 458 -12.22 1.77 -6.02
N THR A 459 -12.17 2.93 -6.65
CA THR A 459 -10.95 3.75 -6.78
C THR A 459 -11.24 5.19 -6.34
N GLY A 460 -10.37 5.75 -5.50
CA GLY A 460 -10.33 7.17 -5.15
C GLY A 460 -11.44 7.70 -4.26
N PHE A 461 -12.44 6.91 -3.94
CA PHE A 461 -13.49 7.27 -2.99
C PHE A 461 -12.97 7.39 -1.56
N GLU A 462 -13.75 8.03 -0.70
CA GLU A 462 -13.39 8.32 0.69
C GLU A 462 -13.15 7.07 1.50
N MET A 463 -13.89 5.99 1.25
CA MET A 463 -13.74 4.72 1.96
C MET A 463 -12.34 4.09 1.87
N VAL A 464 -11.57 4.39 0.83
CA VAL A 464 -10.18 3.90 0.69
C VAL A 464 -9.14 4.81 1.38
N ARG A 465 -9.58 5.88 2.05
CA ARG A 465 -8.72 6.87 2.71
C ARG A 465 -8.76 6.70 4.23
N ARG A 466 -7.63 6.92 4.91
CA ARG A 466 -7.52 6.74 6.37
C ARG A 466 -8.28 7.77 7.19
N ASN A 467 -8.33 9.02 6.73
CA ASN A 467 -8.88 10.16 7.47
C ASN A 467 -10.42 10.24 7.48
N TRP A 468 -11.08 9.14 7.16
CA TRP A 468 -12.52 9.00 7.20
C TRP A 468 -12.93 8.01 8.27
N SER A 469 -14.00 8.33 9.00
CA SER A 469 -14.55 7.46 10.02
C SER A 469 -15.08 6.14 9.43
N LEU A 470 -15.11 5.08 10.23
CA LEU A 470 -15.64 3.79 9.79
C LEU A 470 -17.11 3.92 9.36
N LEU A 471 -17.90 4.74 10.08
CA LEU A 471 -19.29 5.02 9.72
C LEU A 471 -19.41 5.60 8.30
N ALA A 472 -18.59 6.59 7.96
CA ALA A 472 -18.63 7.20 6.61
C ALA A 472 -18.22 6.21 5.51
N LYS A 473 -17.28 5.31 5.81
CA LYS A 473 -16.84 4.26 4.89
C LYS A 473 -17.92 3.22 4.64
N GLU A 474 -18.52 2.71 5.72
CA GLU A 474 -19.63 1.74 5.63
C GLU A 474 -20.84 2.34 4.89
N LEU A 475 -21.16 3.62 5.17
CA LEU A 475 -22.20 4.35 4.48
C LEU A 475 -21.94 4.43 2.97
N GLN A 476 -20.73 4.90 2.60
CA GLN A 476 -20.36 5.06 1.19
C GLN A 476 -20.33 3.72 0.45
N GLU A 477 -19.79 2.67 1.07
CA GLU A 477 -19.75 1.32 0.49
C GLU A 477 -21.16 0.80 0.19
N LYS A 478 -22.07 0.95 1.18
CA LYS A 478 -23.45 0.49 1.02
C LYS A 478 -24.22 1.30 -0.02
N VAL A 479 -24.02 2.61 -0.07
CA VAL A 479 -24.62 3.47 -1.09
C VAL A 479 -24.13 3.09 -2.49
N LEU A 480 -22.81 2.88 -2.67
CA LEU A 480 -22.26 2.43 -3.95
C LEU A 480 -22.81 1.05 -4.36
N GLU A 481 -22.90 0.11 -3.42
CA GLU A 481 -23.49 -1.21 -3.66
C GLU A 481 -24.94 -1.09 -4.18
N LEU A 482 -25.76 -0.30 -3.49
CA LEU A 482 -27.17 -0.12 -3.86
C LEU A 482 -27.32 0.58 -5.21
N VAL A 483 -26.57 1.66 -5.43
CA VAL A 483 -26.60 2.44 -6.68
C VAL A 483 -26.17 1.60 -7.89
N LEU A 484 -25.09 0.82 -7.76
CA LEU A 484 -24.60 -0.05 -8.83
C LEU A 484 -25.53 -1.25 -9.10
N ASN A 485 -26.47 -1.55 -8.19
CA ASN A 485 -27.53 -2.54 -8.38
C ASN A 485 -28.89 -1.91 -8.72
N ASP A 486 -28.92 -0.66 -9.21
CA ASP A 486 -30.13 0.09 -9.62
C ASP A 486 -31.16 0.37 -8.49
N LYS A 487 -30.71 0.35 -7.24
CA LYS A 487 -31.54 0.53 -6.03
C LYS A 487 -31.35 1.93 -5.42
N LYS A 488 -31.55 2.98 -6.23
CA LYS A 488 -31.28 4.36 -5.82
C LYS A 488 -32.17 4.82 -4.65
N ASP A 489 -33.44 4.39 -4.62
CA ASP A 489 -34.40 4.79 -3.57
C ASP A 489 -34.02 4.13 -2.24
N GLU A 490 -33.64 2.84 -2.25
CA GLU A 490 -33.10 2.15 -1.07
C GLU A 490 -31.80 2.83 -0.56
N ALA A 491 -30.94 3.33 -1.46
CA ALA A 491 -29.74 4.05 -1.09
C ALA A 491 -30.05 5.37 -0.37
N LEU A 492 -31.04 6.12 -0.85
CA LEU A 492 -31.51 7.36 -0.25
C LEU A 492 -32.10 7.13 1.15
N GLU A 493 -32.97 6.12 1.29
CA GLU A 493 -33.58 5.75 2.57
C GLU A 493 -32.49 5.33 3.59
N TYR A 494 -31.51 4.53 3.15
CA TYR A 494 -30.41 4.10 4.01
C TYR A 494 -29.58 5.28 4.54
N VAL A 495 -29.30 6.28 3.70
CA VAL A 495 -28.60 7.49 4.16
C VAL A 495 -29.40 8.24 5.21
N LYS A 496 -30.72 8.43 5.00
CA LYS A 496 -31.61 9.08 5.95
C LYS A 496 -31.65 8.35 7.30
N GLU A 497 -31.73 7.04 7.29
CA GLU A 497 -31.69 6.20 8.51
C GLU A 497 -30.37 6.40 9.28
N VAL A 498 -29.23 6.40 8.59
CA VAL A 498 -27.90 6.60 9.22
C VAL A 498 -27.75 8.01 9.79
N VAL A 499 -28.26 9.03 9.08
CA VAL A 499 -28.28 10.43 9.55
C VAL A 499 -29.14 10.57 10.81
N GLU A 500 -30.32 9.96 10.85
CA GLU A 500 -31.19 9.96 12.03
C GLU A 500 -30.52 9.30 13.24
N LYS A 501 -29.95 8.11 13.07
CA LYS A 501 -29.19 7.40 14.12
C LYS A 501 -28.01 8.22 14.64
N LEU A 502 -27.32 8.94 13.75
CA LEU A 502 -26.20 9.80 14.15
C LEU A 502 -26.69 10.97 15.03
N ARG A 503 -27.77 11.64 14.65
CA ARG A 503 -28.36 12.75 15.38
C ARG A 503 -28.91 12.32 16.76
N ASN A 504 -29.51 11.15 16.82
CA ASN A 504 -30.05 10.57 18.06
C ASN A 504 -28.98 10.07 19.03
N GLY A 505 -27.69 10.09 18.65
CA GLY A 505 -26.61 9.60 19.51
C GLY A 505 -26.50 8.07 19.57
N GLU A 506 -27.12 7.35 18.64
CA GLU A 506 -27.20 5.88 18.63
C GLU A 506 -25.97 5.20 18.00
N ILE A 507 -25.08 5.98 17.35
CA ILE A 507 -23.87 5.45 16.72
C ILE A 507 -22.80 5.18 17.78
N LYS A 508 -22.28 3.95 17.79
CA LYS A 508 -21.16 3.58 18.68
C LYS A 508 -19.94 4.43 18.38
N LYS A 509 -19.32 5.01 19.43
CA LYS A 509 -18.15 5.90 19.28
C LYS A 509 -16.99 5.27 18.51
N LYS A 510 -16.76 3.96 18.60
CA LYS A 510 -15.74 3.23 17.83
C LYS A 510 -15.90 3.39 16.29
N LYS A 511 -17.13 3.60 15.79
CA LYS A 511 -17.39 3.84 14.36
C LYS A 511 -17.07 5.27 13.91
N LEU A 512 -16.85 6.18 14.84
CA LEU A 512 -16.62 7.61 14.60
C LEU A 512 -15.14 8.00 14.68
N ILE A 513 -14.25 7.06 14.98
CA ILE A 513 -12.81 7.30 15.07
C ILE A 513 -12.27 7.77 13.71
N ILE A 514 -11.57 8.90 13.74
CA ILE A 514 -10.82 9.44 12.60
C ILE A 514 -9.34 9.17 12.83
N LYS A 515 -8.66 8.59 11.82
CA LYS A 515 -7.25 8.21 11.88
C LYS A 515 -6.43 9.12 10.98
N THR A 516 -5.48 9.86 11.55
CA THR A 516 -4.64 10.77 10.75
C THR A 516 -3.17 10.59 11.08
N GLN A 517 -2.33 10.48 10.05
CA GLN A 517 -0.90 10.30 10.23
C GLN A 517 -0.19 11.63 10.46
N ILE A 518 0.66 11.68 11.47
CA ILE A 518 1.62 12.78 11.66
C ILE A 518 2.71 12.65 10.59
N THR A 519 2.82 13.64 9.72
CA THR A 519 3.72 13.61 8.55
C THR A 519 5.01 14.39 8.75
N LYS A 520 5.03 15.32 9.72
CA LYS A 520 6.16 16.20 10.04
C LYS A 520 6.41 16.18 11.55
N GLU A 521 7.56 16.67 11.99
CA GLU A 521 7.78 17.00 13.40
C GLU A 521 6.74 18.03 13.86
N LEU A 522 6.21 17.88 15.09
CA LEU A 522 5.08 18.70 15.55
C LEU A 522 5.35 20.21 15.48
N GLN A 523 6.58 20.63 15.72
CA GLN A 523 7.05 22.02 15.62
C GLN A 523 7.03 22.59 14.19
N ASN A 524 6.97 21.74 13.17
CA ASN A 524 6.98 22.13 11.75
C ASN A 524 5.56 22.28 11.15
N TYR A 525 4.52 22.15 11.96
CA TYR A 525 3.15 22.39 11.53
C TYR A 525 2.79 23.87 11.65
N ILE A 526 2.52 24.52 10.52
CA ILE A 526 2.09 25.92 10.46
C ILE A 526 0.63 26.05 10.96
N SER A 527 -0.21 25.06 10.64
CA SER A 527 -1.62 25.00 11.04
C SER A 527 -1.86 23.81 11.95
N ILE A 528 -2.43 24.07 13.12
CA ILE A 528 -2.77 23.02 14.10
C ILE A 528 -4.16 22.48 13.77
N GLY A 529 -4.18 21.36 13.05
CA GLY A 529 -5.42 20.59 12.83
C GLY A 529 -5.77 19.69 14.04
N PRO A 530 -6.95 19.03 14.03
CA PRO A 530 -7.41 18.17 15.12
C PRO A 530 -6.41 17.10 15.53
N HIS A 531 -5.80 16.40 14.57
CA HIS A 531 -4.78 15.37 14.81
C HIS A 531 -3.52 15.92 15.47
N VAL A 532 -3.10 17.16 15.12
CA VAL A 532 -1.93 17.80 15.72
C VAL A 532 -2.23 18.21 17.16
N ALA A 533 -3.45 18.71 17.42
CA ALA A 533 -3.88 19.08 18.76
C ALA A 533 -3.91 17.87 19.72
N VAL A 534 -4.40 16.73 19.24
CA VAL A 534 -4.38 15.47 20.02
C VAL A 534 -2.94 14.97 20.21
N ALA A 535 -2.10 15.04 19.16
CA ALA A 535 -0.69 14.65 19.22
C ALA A 535 0.11 15.48 20.23
N LEU A 536 -0.15 16.78 20.35
CA LEU A 536 0.46 17.66 21.36
C LEU A 536 0.06 17.23 22.77
N ARG A 537 -1.21 16.91 23.02
CA ARG A 537 -1.66 16.41 24.33
C ARG A 537 -1.05 15.05 24.68
N LEU A 538 -0.92 14.15 23.70
CA LEU A 538 -0.21 12.89 23.92
C LEU A 538 1.26 13.12 24.31
N LEU A 539 1.91 14.12 23.69
CA LEU A 539 3.28 14.50 24.06
C LEU A 539 3.37 15.05 25.48
N GLU A 540 2.40 15.88 25.92
CA GLU A 540 2.29 16.39 27.29
C GLU A 540 2.07 15.26 28.32
N GLN A 541 1.37 14.20 27.93
CA GLN A 541 1.19 12.97 28.72
C GLN A 541 2.42 12.05 28.72
N GLY A 542 3.53 12.46 28.07
CA GLY A 542 4.77 11.70 28.01
C GLY A 542 4.85 10.68 26.88
N VAL A 543 3.85 10.63 25.99
CA VAL A 543 3.88 9.76 24.82
C VAL A 543 4.76 10.37 23.74
N LYS A 544 5.76 9.62 23.27
CA LYS A 544 6.66 10.08 22.19
C LYS A 544 5.92 10.10 20.86
N VAL A 545 5.69 11.29 20.33
CA VAL A 545 5.11 11.49 18.99
C VAL A 545 6.21 11.74 17.96
N SER A 546 6.14 11.06 16.83
CA SER A 546 7.11 11.20 15.72
C SER A 546 6.41 11.12 14.35
N PRO A 547 7.03 11.66 13.29
CA PRO A 547 6.51 11.51 11.92
C PRO A 547 6.32 10.05 11.55
N GLY A 548 5.14 9.73 11.02
CA GLY A 548 4.70 8.37 10.69
C GLY A 548 3.73 7.76 11.69
N MET A 549 3.61 8.31 12.91
CA MET A 549 2.60 7.89 13.90
C MET A 549 1.19 8.22 13.39
N VAL A 550 0.25 7.31 13.59
CA VAL A 550 -1.18 7.53 13.32
C VAL A 550 -1.84 7.94 14.63
N VAL A 551 -2.53 9.06 14.62
CA VAL A 551 -3.30 9.56 15.76
C VAL A 551 -4.78 9.25 15.52
N GLU A 552 -5.42 8.63 16.48
CA GLU A 552 -6.84 8.30 16.48
C GLU A 552 -7.58 9.28 17.39
N TYR A 553 -8.68 9.84 16.89
CA TYR A 553 -9.46 10.82 17.65
C TYR A 553 -10.92 10.83 17.22
N ILE A 554 -11.76 11.35 18.11
CA ILE A 554 -13.19 11.63 17.92
C ILE A 554 -13.41 13.14 18.11
N ILE A 555 -14.35 13.72 17.38
CA ILE A 555 -14.81 15.09 17.62
C ILE A 555 -16.00 15.03 18.58
N ALA A 556 -15.80 15.49 19.82
CA ALA A 556 -16.81 15.52 20.86
C ALA A 556 -17.73 16.75 20.73
N LYS A 557 -18.91 16.69 21.34
CA LYS A 557 -19.82 17.83 21.52
C LYS A 557 -19.09 18.97 22.23
N GLY A 558 -19.48 20.20 21.94
CA GLY A 558 -18.94 21.37 22.63
C GLY A 558 -18.90 22.62 21.76
N THR A 559 -18.50 23.72 22.37
CA THR A 559 -18.26 25.02 21.71
C THR A 559 -16.78 25.18 21.40
N GLY A 560 -16.44 26.03 20.45
CA GLY A 560 -15.07 26.30 20.05
C GLY A 560 -14.62 25.62 18.77
N LEU A 561 -13.33 25.69 18.48
CA LEU A 561 -12.75 25.17 17.24
C LEU A 561 -12.75 23.65 17.23
N VAL A 562 -12.88 23.04 16.05
CA VAL A 562 -12.88 21.58 15.87
C VAL A 562 -11.63 20.92 16.52
N ARG A 563 -10.46 21.56 16.41
CA ARG A 563 -9.22 21.07 17.03
C ARG A 563 -9.28 21.01 18.57
N GLU A 564 -10.07 21.87 19.19
CA GLU A 564 -10.25 21.95 20.64
C GLU A 564 -11.23 20.88 21.15
N ARG A 565 -12.09 20.37 20.27
CA ARG A 565 -13.08 19.33 20.53
C ARG A 565 -12.61 17.93 20.14
N ALA A 566 -11.44 17.85 19.48
CA ALA A 566 -10.83 16.56 19.19
C ALA A 566 -10.37 15.88 20.49
N ARG A 567 -10.75 14.62 20.72
CA ARG A 567 -10.51 13.85 21.95
C ARG A 567 -10.01 12.46 21.61
N LEU A 568 -9.29 11.83 22.53
CA LEU A 568 -9.01 10.41 22.48
C LEU A 568 -10.31 9.63 22.74
N LEU A 569 -10.34 8.36 22.32
CA LEU A 569 -11.53 7.50 22.43
C LEU A 569 -12.00 7.35 23.89
N GLU A 570 -11.03 7.25 24.82
CA GLU A 570 -11.26 7.05 26.26
C GLU A 570 -11.86 8.30 26.91
N GLU A 571 -11.62 9.49 26.34
CA GLU A 571 -12.10 10.77 26.86
C GLU A 571 -13.57 11.07 26.49
N VAL A 572 -14.21 10.23 25.64
CA VAL A 572 -15.56 10.48 25.11
C VAL A 572 -16.51 9.37 25.53
N SER A 573 -17.67 9.73 26.10
CA SER A 573 -18.75 8.78 26.41
C SER A 573 -19.54 8.39 25.16
N GLU A 574 -20.28 7.27 25.19
CA GLU A 574 -21.20 6.91 24.10
C GLU A 574 -22.26 8.01 23.90
N GLY A 575 -22.49 8.39 22.65
CA GLY A 575 -23.45 9.44 22.28
C GLY A 575 -22.94 10.89 22.49
N ASP A 576 -21.74 11.11 23.06
CA ASP A 576 -21.20 12.45 23.35
C ASP A 576 -20.26 12.97 22.24
N TYR A 577 -20.62 12.68 21.00
CA TYR A 577 -19.91 13.14 19.81
C TYR A 577 -20.67 14.28 19.10
N ASP A 578 -19.96 15.07 18.32
CA ASP A 578 -20.52 16.17 17.50
C ASP A 578 -21.18 15.62 16.25
N ALA A 579 -22.49 15.36 16.31
CA ALA A 579 -23.27 14.84 15.19
C ALA A 579 -23.21 15.75 13.95
N ASP A 580 -23.26 17.10 14.12
CA ASP A 580 -23.21 18.05 13.03
C ASP A 580 -21.85 18.03 12.32
N TYR A 581 -20.76 17.91 13.08
CA TYR A 581 -19.44 17.72 12.49
C TYR A 581 -19.38 16.46 11.62
N TYR A 582 -19.82 15.31 12.15
CA TYR A 582 -19.79 14.07 11.39
C TYR A 582 -20.72 14.10 10.18
N LEU A 583 -21.90 14.68 10.32
CA LEU A 583 -22.82 14.86 9.21
C LEU A 583 -22.19 15.68 8.09
N ASN A 584 -21.73 16.90 8.39
CA ASN A 584 -21.29 17.87 7.39
C ASN A 584 -19.85 17.62 6.85
N ASN A 585 -18.98 16.95 7.62
CA ASN A 585 -17.58 16.75 7.24
C ASN A 585 -17.22 15.30 6.93
N GLN A 586 -18.11 14.34 7.20
CA GLN A 586 -17.86 12.92 6.98
C GLN A 586 -18.96 12.27 6.13
N LEU A 587 -20.23 12.29 6.55
CA LEU A 587 -21.28 11.53 5.88
C LEU A 587 -21.72 12.18 4.57
N ILE A 588 -22.14 13.46 4.60
CA ILE A 588 -22.58 14.17 3.39
C ILE A 588 -21.45 14.17 2.33
N PRO A 589 -20.22 14.60 2.61
CA PRO A 589 -19.18 14.58 1.59
C PRO A 589 -18.86 13.20 1.03
N ALA A 590 -19.08 12.12 1.79
CA ALA A 590 -18.85 10.75 1.31
C ALA A 590 -19.85 10.34 0.23
N VAL A 591 -21.11 10.77 0.31
CA VAL A 591 -22.19 10.31 -0.59
C VAL A 591 -22.64 11.36 -1.61
N ASN A 592 -22.42 12.64 -1.35
CA ASN A 592 -22.95 13.73 -2.18
C ASN A 592 -22.53 13.60 -3.65
N SER A 593 -21.26 13.29 -3.93
CA SER A 593 -20.80 13.14 -5.32
C SER A 593 -21.46 11.96 -6.06
N ILE A 594 -21.97 10.96 -5.34
CA ILE A 594 -22.70 9.82 -5.90
C ILE A 594 -24.13 10.24 -6.24
N PHE A 595 -24.81 10.88 -5.29
CA PHE A 595 -26.19 11.34 -5.48
C PHE A 595 -26.34 12.44 -6.54
N LEU A 596 -25.35 13.33 -6.68
CA LEU A 596 -25.32 14.33 -7.75
C LEU A 596 -25.36 13.69 -9.15
N VAL A 597 -24.69 12.55 -9.35
CA VAL A 597 -24.76 11.80 -10.62
C VAL A 597 -26.18 11.27 -10.89
N LEU A 598 -26.93 10.98 -9.82
CA LEU A 598 -28.32 10.48 -9.91
C LEU A 598 -29.36 11.62 -9.97
N GLY A 599 -28.92 12.89 -9.95
CA GLY A 599 -29.80 14.06 -9.95
C GLY A 599 -30.48 14.33 -8.60
N ILE A 600 -29.98 13.75 -7.51
CA ILE A 600 -30.51 13.92 -6.15
C ILE A 600 -29.70 15.02 -5.44
N SER A 601 -30.40 16.02 -4.91
CA SER A 601 -29.78 17.14 -4.21
C SER A 601 -29.40 16.79 -2.76
N GLU A 602 -28.43 17.54 -2.19
CA GLU A 602 -28.01 17.37 -0.80
C GLU A 602 -29.17 17.56 0.19
N GLU A 603 -30.11 18.45 -0.12
CA GLU A 603 -31.26 18.76 0.72
C GLU A 603 -32.20 17.57 0.91
N GLU A 604 -32.27 16.65 -0.06
CA GLU A 604 -33.15 15.49 -0.04
C GLU A 604 -32.75 14.40 0.98
N PHE A 605 -31.46 14.39 1.39
CA PHE A 605 -30.95 13.40 2.33
C PHE A 605 -30.32 13.98 3.60
N SER A 606 -30.11 15.31 3.66
CA SER A 606 -29.53 16.01 4.82
C SER A 606 -30.57 16.71 5.71
N SER A 607 -31.77 17.02 5.18
CA SER A 607 -32.83 17.72 5.92
C SER A 607 -33.52 16.84 6.95
N ASP A 608 -33.94 17.43 8.08
CA ASP A 608 -34.82 16.79 9.05
C ASP A 608 -36.14 16.38 8.40
N SER A 609 -36.54 15.15 8.57
CA SER A 609 -37.89 14.67 8.18
C SER A 609 -39.03 15.44 8.86
N SER A 610 -38.74 16.31 9.84
CA SER A 610 -39.67 17.18 10.55
C SER A 610 -39.91 18.55 9.90
N GLN A 611 -39.07 18.96 8.92
CA GLN A 611 -39.30 20.18 8.13
C GLN A 611 -39.68 19.83 6.69
N GLN A 612 -40.86 19.26 6.48
CA GLN A 612 -41.53 19.41 5.21
C GLN A 612 -41.90 20.91 5.07
N GLY A 613 -41.05 21.63 4.37
CA GLY A 613 -41.25 23.04 4.11
C GLY A 613 -42.56 23.29 3.38
N LEU A 614 -43.30 24.27 3.85
CA LEU A 614 -44.51 24.84 3.29
C LEU A 614 -44.37 25.37 1.83
N GLY A 615 -43.38 24.89 1.06
CA GLY A 615 -43.08 25.30 -0.33
C GLY A 615 -43.90 24.57 -1.41
N GLY A 616 -44.82 23.67 -1.05
CA GLY A 616 -45.66 22.92 -1.99
C GLY A 616 -47.08 23.44 -2.16
N PHE A 617 -47.38 24.64 -1.65
CA PHE A 617 -48.72 25.26 -1.76
C PHE A 617 -48.63 26.70 -2.26
N PHE A 618 -48.01 26.92 -3.41
CA PHE A 618 -48.30 28.08 -4.24
C PHE A 618 -48.01 27.75 -5.71
#